data_a1c2aae7e0ecd5735b6cfbb673b47626
#
_entry.id   a1c2aae7e0ecd5735b6cfbb673b47626
#
_cell.length_a   1.000
_cell.length_b   1.000
_cell.length_c   1.000
_cell.angle_alpha   90.00
_cell.angle_beta   90.00
_cell.angle_gamma   90.00
#
_symmetry.space_group_name_H-M   'P 1'
#
loop_
_entity.id
_entity.type
_entity.pdbx_description
1 polymer ?
#
loop_
_entity_poly.entity_id
_entity_poly.type
_entity_poly.pdbx_seq_one_letter_code
_entity_poly.pdbx_strand_id
1 'polypeptide(L)'
;MERMWAIGVDLAWSPRTPTAAVVLRWAGSGWETAAWAEALGADAEILAFLEPYRAGPCVIGVDAPLIVPNETGSRPCDRMIAARFGRHPAGGYPVNRRWLRPFGGLRGEALAQALAAWGFTLAPPAAPCMPIRAVLEVFPHPAAVVLFGLRRIIRYKRLGRARWIQGLR
;
A
#
# COMPACT_ATOMS: atom_id res chain seq x y z
N MET A 1 27.50 1.29 3.63
CA MET A 1 26.35 0.80 2.81
C MET A 1 25.18 1.74 3.07
N GLU A 2 24.61 2.32 2.04
CA GLU A 2 23.52 3.28 2.15
C GLU A 2 22.28 2.57 2.73
N ARG A 3 21.56 3.23 3.65
CA ARG A 3 20.38 2.64 4.28
C ARG A 3 19.27 2.52 3.23
N MET A 4 18.72 1.33 3.05
CA MET A 4 17.60 1.06 2.15
C MET A 4 16.34 0.80 2.96
N TRP A 5 15.22 1.40 2.54
CA TRP A 5 13.94 1.31 3.21
C TRP A 5 12.89 0.67 2.31
N ALA A 6 12.03 -0.16 2.89
CA ALA A 6 10.77 -0.60 2.29
C ALA A 6 9.64 -0.27 3.26
N ILE A 7 8.63 0.46 2.79
CA ILE A 7 7.54 0.94 3.63
C ILE A 7 6.22 0.44 3.06
N GLY A 8 5.38 -0.13 3.91
CA GLY A 8 4.00 -0.48 3.59
C GLY A 8 3.04 0.48 4.28
N VAL A 9 2.05 0.98 3.55
CA VAL A 9 1.00 1.87 4.06
C VAL A 9 -0.37 1.30 3.71
N ASP A 10 -1.14 0.85 4.69
CA ASP A 10 -2.58 0.53 4.55
C ASP A 10 -3.36 1.83 4.71
N LEU A 11 -3.49 2.57 3.60
CA LEU A 11 -4.09 3.91 3.59
C LEU A 11 -5.60 3.80 3.72
N ALA A 12 -6.14 4.26 4.83
CA ALA A 12 -7.59 4.36 5.00
C ALA A 12 -8.21 5.31 3.96
N TRP A 13 -9.37 4.95 3.45
CA TRP A 13 -10.11 5.72 2.43
C TRP A 13 -10.56 7.10 2.91
N SER A 14 -10.68 7.27 4.22
CA SER A 14 -11.10 8.51 4.86
C SER A 14 -10.16 8.84 6.03
N PRO A 15 -9.85 10.11 6.29
CA PRO A 15 -9.07 10.52 7.46
C PRO A 15 -9.77 10.24 8.80
N ARG A 16 -11.04 9.85 8.76
CA ARG A 16 -11.81 9.42 9.96
C ARG A 16 -11.49 7.97 10.39
N THR A 17 -10.84 7.21 9.51
CA THR A 17 -10.43 5.82 9.77
C THR A 17 -8.91 5.80 9.89
N PRO A 18 -8.35 5.08 10.87
CA PRO A 18 -6.91 5.04 11.04
C PRO A 18 -6.21 4.34 9.87
N THR A 19 -5.09 4.92 9.44
CA THR A 19 -4.11 4.36 8.53
C THR A 19 -3.05 3.62 9.32
N ALA A 20 -2.59 2.48 8.84
CA ALA A 20 -1.45 1.78 9.41
C ALA A 20 -0.25 1.86 8.48
N ALA A 21 0.95 1.90 9.06
CA ALA A 21 2.19 1.88 8.29
C ALA A 21 3.26 1.04 8.99
N VAL A 22 4.14 0.43 8.18
CA VAL A 22 5.30 -0.32 8.65
C VAL A 22 6.52 0.06 7.84
N VAL A 23 7.66 0.23 8.51
CA VAL A 23 8.95 0.54 7.91
C VAL A 23 9.89 -0.63 8.12
N LEU A 24 10.45 -1.14 7.05
CA LEU A 24 11.48 -2.15 7.04
C LEU A 24 12.81 -1.52 6.64
N ARG A 25 13.89 -1.92 7.30
CA ARG A 25 15.27 -1.57 6.98
C ARG A 25 16.00 -2.78 6.44
N TRP A 26 16.79 -2.59 5.39
CA TRP A 26 17.72 -3.62 4.94
C TRP A 26 18.94 -3.70 5.88
N ALA A 27 19.16 -4.86 6.49
CA ALA A 27 20.26 -5.11 7.44
C ALA A 27 21.48 -5.82 6.81
N GLY A 28 21.52 -5.87 5.46
CA GLY A 28 22.62 -6.56 4.74
C GLY A 28 22.31 -8.00 4.36
N SER A 29 21.67 -8.76 5.22
CA SER A 29 21.25 -10.15 4.98
C SER A 29 19.75 -10.37 4.96
N GLY A 30 18.96 -9.36 5.36
CA GLY A 30 17.51 -9.46 5.43
C GLY A 30 16.84 -8.14 5.81
N TRP A 31 15.52 -8.14 5.81
CA TRP A 31 14.71 -7.01 6.22
C TRP A 31 14.34 -7.11 7.70
N GLU A 32 14.50 -6.01 8.43
CA GLU A 32 14.14 -5.86 9.83
C GLU A 32 13.09 -4.77 9.99
N THR A 33 12.12 -4.97 10.89
CA THR A 33 11.15 -3.93 11.23
C THR A 33 11.85 -2.82 12.00
N ALA A 34 11.84 -1.61 11.44
CA ALA A 34 12.45 -0.42 12.03
C ALA A 34 11.43 0.44 12.80
N ALA A 35 10.19 0.53 12.29
CA ALA A 35 9.11 1.27 12.92
C ALA A 35 7.76 0.79 12.42
N TRP A 36 6.69 1.08 13.18
CA TRP A 36 5.31 0.91 12.74
C TRP A 36 4.39 1.92 13.44
N ALA A 37 3.25 2.16 12.82
CA ALA A 37 2.15 2.92 13.40
C ALA A 37 0.83 2.25 13.04
N GLU A 38 -0.10 2.15 14.00
CA GLU A 38 -1.39 1.46 13.81
C GLU A 38 -2.57 2.42 13.64
N ALA A 39 -2.38 3.71 13.91
CA ALA A 39 -3.48 4.67 14.01
C ALA A 39 -3.10 6.10 13.59
N LEU A 40 -2.58 6.24 12.38
CA LEU A 40 -2.35 7.56 11.77
C LEU A 40 -3.68 8.07 11.20
N GLY A 41 -4.13 9.23 11.63
CA GLY A 41 -5.41 9.82 11.21
C GLY A 41 -5.27 10.74 10.00
N ALA A 42 -4.77 11.95 10.24
CA ALA A 42 -4.62 12.96 9.21
C ALA A 42 -3.45 12.67 8.26
N ASP A 43 -3.53 13.19 7.03
CA ASP A 43 -2.44 13.03 6.04
C ASP A 43 -1.12 13.63 6.53
N ALA A 44 -1.19 14.70 7.32
CA ALA A 44 -0.01 15.29 7.96
C ALA A 44 0.69 14.32 8.93
N GLU A 45 -0.05 13.49 9.66
CA GLU A 45 0.52 12.50 10.56
C GLU A 45 1.20 11.37 9.77
N ILE A 46 0.62 10.97 8.63
CA ILE A 46 1.23 10.00 7.73
C ILE A 46 2.55 10.54 7.18
N LEU A 47 2.55 11.77 6.69
CA LEU A 47 3.76 12.42 6.18
C LEU A 47 4.81 12.60 7.27
N ALA A 48 4.43 13.02 8.48
CA ALA A 48 5.36 13.13 9.62
C ALA A 48 5.98 11.77 9.99
N PHE A 49 5.21 10.69 9.94
CA PHE A 49 5.71 9.34 10.16
C PHE A 49 6.70 8.89 9.07
N LEU A 50 6.47 9.27 7.81
CA LEU A 50 7.31 8.90 6.66
C LEU A 50 8.55 9.79 6.51
N GLU A 51 8.53 11.01 7.05
CA GLU A 51 9.57 12.04 6.87
C GLU A 51 11.00 11.55 7.21
N PRO A 52 11.27 10.82 8.31
CA PRO A 52 12.60 10.34 8.63
C PRO A 52 13.22 9.41 7.59
N TYR A 53 12.41 8.83 6.71
CA TYR A 53 12.80 7.82 5.71
C TYR A 53 12.84 8.37 4.28
N ARG A 54 12.61 9.68 4.10
CA ARG A 54 12.55 10.31 2.77
C ARG A 54 13.92 10.44 2.08
N ALA A 55 15.01 10.34 2.83
CA ALA A 55 16.35 10.38 2.27
C ALA A 55 16.86 8.98 1.91
N GLY A 56 17.61 8.87 0.80
CA GLY A 56 18.18 7.62 0.33
C GLY A 56 17.19 6.68 -0.40
N PRO A 57 17.64 5.47 -0.77
CA PRO A 57 16.82 4.49 -1.44
C PRO A 57 15.64 4.04 -0.59
N CYS A 58 14.42 4.20 -1.12
CA CYS A 58 13.20 3.88 -0.41
C CYS A 58 12.08 3.50 -1.38
N VAL A 59 11.40 2.40 -1.10
CA VAL A 59 10.19 1.99 -1.83
C VAL A 59 9.01 2.03 -0.88
N ILE A 60 7.97 2.78 -1.24
CA ILE A 60 6.73 2.91 -0.48
C ILE A 60 5.61 2.21 -1.23
N GLY A 61 5.10 1.09 -0.70
CA GLY A 61 3.90 0.42 -1.19
C GLY A 61 2.66 0.94 -0.46
N VAL A 62 1.68 1.47 -1.19
CA VAL A 62 0.45 2.02 -0.63
C VAL A 62 -0.74 1.19 -1.07
N ASP A 63 -1.49 0.61 -0.11
CA ASP A 63 -2.75 -0.09 -0.36
C ASP A 63 -3.88 0.93 -0.53
N ALA A 64 -3.81 1.67 -1.62
CA ALA A 64 -4.84 2.60 -2.07
C ALA A 64 -4.65 2.95 -3.54
N PRO A 65 -5.71 3.40 -4.24
CA PRO A 65 -5.60 3.91 -5.60
C PRO A 65 -4.76 5.19 -5.65
N LEU A 66 -3.65 5.18 -6.36
CA LEU A 66 -2.75 6.33 -6.53
C LEU A 66 -2.97 7.08 -7.85
N ILE A 67 -3.69 6.47 -8.81
CA ILE A 67 -4.08 7.07 -10.09
C ILE A 67 -5.53 6.67 -10.36
N VAL A 68 -6.43 7.65 -10.43
CA VAL A 68 -7.86 7.44 -10.70
C VAL A 68 -8.33 8.38 -11.82
N PRO A 69 -8.06 8.06 -13.09
CA PRO A 69 -8.40 8.95 -14.21
C PRO A 69 -9.90 8.91 -14.57
N ASN A 70 -10.62 7.86 -14.22
CA ASN A 70 -11.99 7.60 -14.61
C ASN A 70 -13.00 8.16 -13.59
N GLU A 71 -14.06 8.78 -14.11
CA GLU A 71 -15.16 9.29 -13.29
C GLU A 71 -16.08 8.16 -12.80
N THR A 72 -16.30 7.13 -13.61
CA THR A 72 -17.16 5.97 -13.33
C THR A 72 -16.54 4.68 -13.84
N GLY A 73 -17.11 3.53 -13.45
CA GLY A 73 -16.62 2.21 -13.89
C GLY A 73 -15.34 1.77 -13.19
N SER A 74 -14.58 0.88 -13.84
CA SER A 74 -13.34 0.29 -13.30
C SER A 74 -12.13 0.74 -14.12
N ARG A 75 -11.01 0.98 -13.46
CA ARG A 75 -9.71 1.16 -14.11
C ARG A 75 -9.29 -0.13 -14.84
N PRO A 76 -8.41 -0.07 -15.87
CA PRO A 76 -7.88 -1.28 -16.51
C PRO A 76 -7.25 -2.26 -15.53
N CYS A 77 -6.44 -1.79 -14.58
CA CYS A 77 -5.82 -2.63 -13.55
C CYS A 77 -6.84 -3.33 -12.65
N ASP A 78 -7.94 -2.66 -12.25
CA ASP A 78 -9.00 -3.27 -11.44
C ASP A 78 -9.66 -4.45 -12.17
N ARG A 79 -9.93 -4.28 -13.50
CA ARG A 79 -10.48 -5.35 -14.33
C ARG A 79 -9.53 -6.53 -14.48
N MET A 80 -8.23 -6.27 -14.68
CA MET A 80 -7.20 -7.30 -14.78
C MET A 80 -7.09 -8.10 -13.47
N ILE A 81 -7.06 -7.42 -12.32
CA ILE A 81 -7.03 -8.06 -11.00
C ILE A 81 -8.30 -8.88 -10.78
N ALA A 82 -9.48 -8.34 -11.08
CA ALA A 82 -10.74 -9.07 -10.95
C ALA A 82 -10.79 -10.33 -11.82
N ALA A 83 -10.36 -10.25 -13.08
CA ALA A 83 -10.30 -11.38 -14.00
C ALA A 83 -9.33 -12.47 -13.51
N ARG A 84 -8.16 -12.09 -13.02
CA ARG A 84 -7.10 -13.04 -12.62
C ARG A 84 -7.34 -13.66 -11.23
N PHE A 85 -7.82 -12.85 -10.27
CA PHE A 85 -7.88 -13.22 -8.85
C PHE A 85 -9.30 -13.36 -8.30
N GLY A 86 -10.34 -13.14 -9.09
CA GLY A 86 -11.74 -13.26 -8.66
C GLY A 86 -12.06 -14.63 -8.06
N ARG A 87 -11.52 -15.72 -8.64
CA ARG A 87 -11.66 -17.10 -8.12
C ARG A 87 -11.02 -17.33 -6.74
N HIS A 88 -10.09 -16.46 -6.32
CA HIS A 88 -9.40 -16.51 -5.02
C HIS A 88 -10.03 -15.59 -3.98
N PRO A 89 -11.26 -15.11 -4.13
CA PRO A 89 -11.91 -13.91 -3.57
C PRO A 89 -10.97 -12.71 -3.29
N ALA A 90 -10.01 -12.50 -4.20
CA ALA A 90 -9.02 -11.44 -4.15
C ALA A 90 -9.18 -10.44 -5.31
N GLY A 91 -10.37 -10.40 -5.92
CA GLY A 91 -10.70 -9.42 -6.98
C GLY A 91 -10.79 -8.01 -6.42
N GLY A 92 -10.32 -7.03 -7.20
CA GLY A 92 -10.45 -5.60 -6.87
C GLY A 92 -11.89 -5.11 -7.02
N TYR A 93 -12.23 -4.09 -6.24
CA TYR A 93 -13.45 -3.32 -6.44
C TYR A 93 -13.28 -2.33 -7.60
N PRO A 94 -14.37 -1.93 -8.29
CA PRO A 94 -14.31 -0.90 -9.31
C PRO A 94 -13.97 0.45 -8.66
N VAL A 95 -12.77 0.95 -8.94
CA VAL A 95 -12.31 2.23 -8.44
C VAL A 95 -12.61 3.34 -9.45
N ASN A 96 -13.23 4.42 -8.99
CA ASN A 96 -13.50 5.62 -9.77
C ASN A 96 -13.74 6.83 -8.87
N ARG A 97 -13.69 8.06 -9.43
CA ARG A 97 -13.83 9.31 -8.68
C ARG A 97 -15.19 9.44 -8.01
N ARG A 98 -16.27 9.07 -8.69
CA ARG A 98 -17.64 9.13 -8.16
C ARG A 98 -17.78 8.25 -6.92
N TRP A 99 -17.22 7.04 -6.93
CA TRP A 99 -17.27 6.12 -5.80
C TRP A 99 -16.43 6.59 -4.61
N LEU A 100 -15.30 7.28 -4.86
CA LEU A 100 -14.40 7.77 -3.82
C LEU A 100 -14.88 9.06 -3.12
N ARG A 101 -15.74 9.86 -3.77
CA ARG A 101 -16.24 11.14 -3.22
C ARG A 101 -16.77 11.07 -1.79
N PRO A 102 -17.63 10.08 -1.40
CA PRO A 102 -18.16 9.98 -0.04
C PRO A 102 -17.10 9.77 1.05
N PHE A 103 -15.92 9.28 0.68
CA PHE A 103 -14.82 9.02 1.61
C PHE A 103 -13.87 10.22 1.81
N GLY A 104 -14.13 11.35 1.15
CA GLY A 104 -13.27 12.53 1.21
C GLY A 104 -12.41 12.72 -0.04
N GLY A 105 -12.63 11.92 -1.11
CA GLY A 105 -11.99 12.11 -2.40
C GLY A 105 -10.78 11.20 -2.66
N LEU A 106 -9.77 11.75 -3.33
CA LEU A 106 -8.65 10.99 -3.87
C LEU A 106 -7.43 11.02 -2.93
N ARG A 107 -7.60 10.51 -1.72
CA ARG A 107 -6.56 10.53 -0.67
C ARG A 107 -5.25 9.88 -1.14
N GLY A 108 -5.32 8.79 -1.90
CA GLY A 108 -4.14 8.15 -2.48
C GLY A 108 -3.40 9.03 -3.47
N GLU A 109 -4.13 9.76 -4.35
CA GLU A 109 -3.50 10.73 -5.28
C GLU A 109 -2.83 11.88 -4.51
N ALA A 110 -3.48 12.41 -3.46
CA ALA A 110 -2.91 13.46 -2.63
C ALA A 110 -1.61 13.02 -1.93
N LEU A 111 -1.59 11.81 -1.36
CA LEU A 111 -0.40 11.23 -0.77
C LEU A 111 0.71 11.04 -1.82
N ALA A 112 0.39 10.51 -3.01
CA ALA A 112 1.35 10.34 -4.08
C ALA A 112 1.96 11.68 -4.54
N GLN A 113 1.16 12.76 -4.61
CA GLN A 113 1.62 14.10 -4.93
C GLN A 113 2.57 14.66 -3.85
N ALA A 114 2.24 14.48 -2.56
CA ALA A 114 3.10 14.90 -1.45
C ALA A 114 4.45 14.14 -1.48
N LEU A 115 4.43 12.85 -1.75
CA LEU A 115 5.65 12.04 -1.89
C LEU A 115 6.47 12.43 -3.13
N ALA A 116 5.81 12.82 -4.23
CA ALA A 116 6.49 13.34 -5.42
C ALA A 116 7.23 14.66 -5.11
N ALA A 117 6.66 15.53 -4.28
CA ALA A 117 7.35 16.75 -3.80
C ALA A 117 8.62 16.43 -2.99
N TRP A 118 8.72 15.25 -2.39
CA TRP A 118 9.94 14.74 -1.74
C TRP A 118 10.90 14.05 -2.71
N GLY A 119 10.57 13.98 -4.00
CA GLY A 119 11.38 13.33 -5.05
C GLY A 119 11.16 11.83 -5.20
N PHE A 120 10.04 11.29 -4.73
CA PHE A 120 9.62 9.94 -5.07
C PHE A 120 8.99 9.91 -6.46
N THR A 121 9.28 8.87 -7.24
CA THR A 121 8.67 8.63 -8.54
C THR A 121 7.54 7.61 -8.42
N LEU A 122 6.38 7.92 -9.01
CA LEU A 122 5.24 7.00 -9.04
C LEU A 122 5.50 5.88 -10.05
N ALA A 123 5.51 4.64 -9.56
CA ALA A 123 5.65 3.41 -10.35
C ALA A 123 6.77 3.47 -11.44
N PRO A 124 8.01 3.86 -11.09
CA PRO A 124 9.07 3.93 -12.09
C PRO A 124 9.41 2.53 -12.61
N PRO A 125 9.85 2.41 -13.88
CA PRO A 125 10.48 1.18 -14.32
C PRO A 125 11.75 0.98 -13.49
N ALA A 126 11.92 -0.20 -12.91
CA ALA A 126 13.05 -0.51 -12.06
C ALA A 126 13.57 -1.93 -12.33
N ALA A 127 14.88 -2.07 -12.43
CA ALA A 127 15.54 -3.37 -12.37
C ALA A 127 15.69 -3.81 -10.90
N PRO A 128 15.81 -5.12 -10.62
CA PRO A 128 16.14 -5.60 -9.29
C PRO A 128 17.39 -4.92 -8.71
N CYS A 129 17.36 -4.65 -7.42
CA CYS A 129 18.48 -4.04 -6.68
C CYS A 129 18.88 -2.61 -7.09
N MET A 130 18.08 -1.90 -7.86
CA MET A 130 18.32 -0.48 -8.13
C MET A 130 18.06 0.38 -6.89
N PRO A 131 18.95 1.32 -6.56
CA PRO A 131 18.71 2.30 -5.50
C PRO A 131 17.73 3.36 -6.00
N ILE A 132 16.43 3.13 -5.78
CA ILE A 132 15.36 4.01 -6.25
C ILE A 132 14.60 4.66 -5.10
N ARG A 133 13.92 5.76 -5.39
CA ARG A 133 12.91 6.37 -4.54
C ARG A 133 11.58 6.26 -5.28
N ALA A 134 10.77 5.30 -4.85
CA ALA A 134 9.54 4.94 -5.57
C ALA A 134 8.34 4.87 -4.65
N VAL A 135 7.18 5.28 -5.15
CA VAL A 135 5.88 4.97 -4.56
C VAL A 135 5.09 4.09 -5.52
N LEU A 136 4.48 3.03 -4.99
CA LEU A 136 3.77 2.02 -5.76
C LEU A 136 2.36 1.84 -5.20
N GLU A 137 1.36 1.77 -6.08
CA GLU A 137 0.06 1.23 -5.71
C GLU A 137 0.21 -0.28 -5.53
N VAL A 138 -0.17 -0.80 -4.38
CA VAL A 138 -0.14 -2.23 -4.08
C VAL A 138 -1.53 -2.73 -3.70
N PHE A 139 -1.79 -4.01 -3.93
CA PHE A 139 -2.99 -4.68 -3.46
C PHE A 139 -2.59 -5.97 -2.72
N PRO A 140 -2.55 -5.96 -1.38
CA PRO A 140 -2.01 -7.05 -0.57
C PRO A 140 -2.72 -8.39 -0.76
N HIS A 141 -4.03 -8.41 -1.00
CA HIS A 141 -4.77 -9.65 -1.17
C HIS A 141 -4.29 -10.53 -2.34
N PRO A 142 -4.21 -10.04 -3.59
CA PRO A 142 -3.61 -10.78 -4.69
C PRO A 142 -2.13 -11.10 -4.46
N ALA A 143 -1.37 -10.17 -3.88
CA ALA A 143 0.03 -10.39 -3.57
C ALA A 143 0.22 -11.58 -2.62
N ALA A 144 -0.57 -11.66 -1.54
CA ALA A 144 -0.54 -12.79 -0.61
C ALA A 144 -0.93 -14.12 -1.29
N VAL A 145 -1.92 -14.12 -2.19
CA VAL A 145 -2.28 -15.31 -2.96
C VAL A 145 -1.10 -15.84 -3.76
N VAL A 146 -0.34 -14.96 -4.42
CA VAL A 146 0.82 -15.35 -5.24
C VAL A 146 2.01 -15.75 -4.38
N LEU A 147 2.37 -14.92 -3.40
CA LEU A 147 3.58 -15.12 -2.58
C LEU A 147 3.49 -16.38 -1.70
N PHE A 148 2.31 -16.69 -1.20
CA PHE A 148 2.11 -17.83 -0.30
C PHE A 148 1.37 -19.01 -0.94
N GLY A 149 1.10 -18.99 -2.24
CA GLY A 149 0.40 -20.05 -2.96
C GLY A 149 -1.03 -20.30 -2.45
N LEU A 150 -1.74 -19.28 -1.98
CA LEU A 150 -3.02 -19.44 -1.31
C LEU A 150 -4.14 -19.74 -2.30
N ARG A 151 -5.04 -20.66 -1.93
CA ARG A 151 -6.29 -20.89 -2.67
C ARG A 151 -7.31 -19.78 -2.44
N ARG A 152 -7.24 -19.08 -1.31
CA ARG A 152 -8.13 -17.98 -0.88
C ARG A 152 -7.36 -16.95 -0.11
N ILE A 153 -7.86 -15.71 -0.09
CA ILE A 153 -7.34 -14.67 0.81
C ILE A 153 -7.55 -15.05 2.28
N ILE A 154 -6.66 -14.57 3.12
CA ILE A 154 -6.80 -14.65 4.58
C ILE A 154 -7.82 -13.59 5.00
N ARG A 155 -8.96 -14.02 5.58
CA ARG A 155 -10.05 -13.12 6.00
C ARG A 155 -9.77 -12.50 7.37
N TYR A 156 -8.62 -11.87 7.56
CA TYR A 156 -8.18 -11.32 8.83
C TYR A 156 -9.09 -10.22 9.39
N LYS A 157 -9.74 -9.42 8.54
CA LYS A 157 -10.64 -8.33 8.98
C LYS A 157 -11.93 -8.83 9.66
N ARG A 158 -12.28 -10.11 9.54
CA ARG A 158 -13.44 -10.74 10.20
C ARG A 158 -13.07 -11.60 11.41
N LEU A 159 -11.79 -11.84 11.62
CA LEU A 159 -11.29 -12.58 12.76
C LEU A 159 -10.91 -11.57 13.84
N GLY A 160 -11.52 -11.64 15.03
CA GLY A 160 -11.09 -10.83 16.16
C GLY A 160 -9.58 -11.01 16.40
N ARG A 161 -8.92 -10.00 16.94
CA ARG A 161 -7.44 -9.89 17.12
C ARG A 161 -6.76 -11.19 17.61
N ALA A 162 -7.42 -11.97 18.47
CA ALA A 162 -6.89 -13.22 19.03
C ALA A 162 -6.85 -14.41 18.03
N ARG A 163 -7.73 -14.45 17.01
CA ARG A 163 -7.76 -15.54 16.02
C ARG A 163 -6.82 -15.30 14.84
N TRP A 164 -6.37 -14.08 14.67
CA TRP A 164 -5.48 -13.72 13.57
C TRP A 164 -4.08 -14.36 13.71
N ILE A 165 -3.56 -14.40 14.95
CA ILE A 165 -2.24 -14.97 15.27
C ILE A 165 -2.22 -16.51 15.13
N GLN A 166 -3.36 -17.18 15.31
CA GLN A 166 -3.46 -18.64 15.18
C GLN A 166 -3.55 -19.13 13.74
N GLY A 167 -3.96 -18.28 12.78
CA GLY A 167 -4.07 -18.63 11.37
C GLY A 167 -2.78 -18.52 10.56
N LEU A 168 -1.68 -18.09 11.19
CA LEU A 168 -0.34 -17.96 10.61
C LEU A 168 0.63 -19.07 11.03
N ARG A 169 0.14 -20.10 11.74
CA ARG A 169 0.92 -21.28 12.13
C ARG A 169 0.61 -22.47 11.25
#